data_bea95c09ab47e42aaf43f5c3b0149391
#
_entry.id   bea95c09ab47e42aaf43f5c3b0149391
#
_cell.length_a   1.000
_cell.length_b   1.000
_cell.length_c   1.000
_cell.angle_alpha   90.00
_cell.angle_beta   90.00
_cell.angle_gamma   90.00
#
_symmetry.space_group_name_H-M   'P 1'
#
loop_
_entity.id
_entity.type
_entity.pdbx_description
1 polymer ?
#
loop_
_entity_poly.entity_id
_entity_poly.type
_entity_poly.pdbx_seq_one_letter_code
_entity_poly.pdbx_strand_id
1 'polypeptide(L)'
;MVVVLSNGGAVQLPWAGRVDAVLEAWLGGQAGAGGIVDVLVGDAEPGGRLAESIAHHVAQLPADRNFPGRPRQVQHREGPFVGYRYHDAAGVPAAFPFGHGCSYTSFDWTDVDVAGDGTDLRVSVTVANVGERRGRTWCRSTCATSRARWSAPTRS
;
A
#
# COMPACT_ATOMS: atom_id res chain seq x y z
N MET A 1 10.66 -15.50 -13.46
CA MET A 1 10.66 -14.20 -14.17
C MET A 1 10.40 -13.08 -13.14
N VAL A 2 11.25 -12.07 -13.11
CA VAL A 2 11.05 -10.88 -12.27
C VAL A 2 10.58 -9.73 -13.15
N VAL A 3 9.60 -8.98 -12.68
CA VAL A 3 9.08 -7.79 -13.39
C VAL A 3 9.39 -6.55 -12.56
N VAL A 4 9.97 -5.54 -13.21
CA VAL A 4 10.20 -4.23 -12.61
C VAL A 4 9.19 -3.25 -13.20
N LEU A 5 8.44 -2.59 -12.34
CA LEU A 5 7.50 -1.56 -12.72
C LEU A 5 8.13 -0.18 -12.54
N SER A 6 7.86 0.71 -13.49
CA SER A 6 8.25 2.12 -13.40
C SER A 6 7.05 2.96 -13.83
N ASN A 7 6.22 3.32 -12.88
CA ASN A 7 4.93 4.00 -13.07
C ASN A 7 4.73 5.08 -12.00
N GLY A 8 3.89 6.05 -12.30
CA GLY A 8 3.63 7.18 -11.42
C GLY A 8 2.41 7.02 -10.50
N GLY A 9 1.74 5.90 -10.54
CA GLY A 9 0.56 5.60 -9.73
C GLY A 9 0.19 4.12 -9.81
N ALA A 10 -0.74 3.67 -8.97
CA ALA A 10 -1.17 2.27 -8.92
C ALA A 10 -1.71 1.77 -10.28
N VAL A 11 -1.27 0.61 -10.71
CA VAL A 11 -1.70 -0.06 -11.94
C VAL A 11 -2.23 -1.46 -11.63
N GLN A 12 -3.15 -1.94 -12.44
CA GLN A 12 -3.64 -3.30 -12.32
C GLN A 12 -2.58 -4.32 -12.73
N LEU A 13 -2.44 -5.38 -11.95
CA LEU A 13 -1.43 -6.42 -12.15
C LEU A 13 -2.10 -7.81 -12.30
N PRO A 14 -2.96 -8.04 -13.32
CA PRO A 14 -3.70 -9.29 -13.47
C PRO A 14 -2.80 -10.51 -13.72
N TRP A 15 -1.56 -10.26 -14.02
CA TRP A 15 -0.53 -11.27 -14.30
C TRP A 15 0.40 -11.53 -13.09
N ALA A 16 0.25 -10.79 -11.98
CA ALA A 16 1.18 -10.88 -10.84
C ALA A 16 1.37 -12.31 -10.30
N GLY A 17 0.31 -13.11 -10.29
CA GLY A 17 0.40 -14.52 -9.87
C GLY A 17 1.12 -15.46 -10.84
N ARG A 18 1.59 -14.96 -11.98
CA ARG A 18 2.31 -15.74 -13.01
C ARG A 18 3.81 -15.42 -13.08
N VAL A 19 4.29 -14.58 -12.18
CA VAL A 19 5.69 -14.17 -12.09
C VAL A 19 6.25 -14.48 -10.70
N ASP A 20 7.56 -14.68 -10.61
CA ASP A 20 8.20 -15.04 -9.33
C ASP A 20 8.31 -13.84 -8.39
N ALA A 21 8.51 -12.63 -8.92
CA ALA A 21 8.55 -11.40 -8.15
C ALA A 21 8.17 -10.17 -8.98
N VAL A 22 7.65 -9.16 -8.29
CA VAL A 22 7.39 -7.83 -8.83
C VAL A 22 8.13 -6.81 -7.98
N LEU A 23 8.94 -5.97 -8.62
CA LEU A 23 9.60 -4.84 -7.99
C LEU A 23 8.92 -3.55 -8.44
N GLU A 24 8.27 -2.85 -7.51
CA GLU A 24 7.69 -1.53 -7.76
C GLU A 24 8.75 -0.46 -7.53
N ALA A 25 9.23 0.14 -8.60
CA ALA A 25 10.32 1.14 -8.57
C ALA A 25 9.83 2.58 -8.71
N TRP A 26 8.53 2.78 -8.94
CA TRP A 26 7.94 4.09 -9.14
C TRP A 26 8.73 4.97 -10.12
N LEU A 27 8.89 6.25 -9.83
CA LEU A 27 9.66 7.21 -10.62
C LEU A 27 11.05 7.38 -9.99
N GLY A 28 11.96 6.48 -10.32
CA GLY A 28 13.25 6.31 -9.64
C GLY A 28 14.25 7.46 -9.79
N GLY A 29 14.02 8.45 -10.64
CA GLY A 29 14.92 9.55 -10.87
C GLY A 29 16.29 9.13 -11.43
N GLN A 30 17.32 9.98 -11.26
CA GLN A 30 18.63 9.81 -11.88
C GLN A 30 19.38 8.55 -11.40
N ALA A 31 19.28 8.20 -10.13
CA ALA A 31 19.95 7.03 -9.55
C ALA A 31 19.08 5.76 -9.50
N GLY A 32 17.85 5.81 -10.04
CA GLY A 32 16.88 4.73 -9.93
C GLY A 32 17.35 3.41 -10.51
N ALA A 33 18.04 3.44 -11.65
CA ALA A 33 18.53 2.23 -12.30
C ALA A 33 19.55 1.48 -11.41
N GLY A 34 20.48 2.18 -10.78
CA GLY A 34 21.44 1.59 -9.84
C GLY A 34 20.74 0.94 -8.65
N GLY A 35 19.82 1.66 -8.00
CA GLY A 35 19.06 1.12 -6.88
C GLY A 35 18.20 -0.09 -7.22
N ILE A 36 17.63 -0.14 -8.42
CA ILE A 36 16.90 -1.32 -8.92
C ILE A 36 17.85 -2.52 -9.04
N VAL A 37 19.03 -2.32 -9.65
CA VAL A 37 20.02 -3.38 -9.80
C VAL A 37 20.48 -3.88 -8.45
N ASP A 38 20.85 -3.00 -7.53
CA ASP A 38 21.33 -3.36 -6.18
C ASP A 38 20.30 -4.24 -5.44
N VAL A 39 19.01 -3.92 -5.56
CA VAL A 39 17.94 -4.76 -5.00
C VAL A 39 17.88 -6.10 -5.72
N LEU A 40 17.90 -6.13 -7.06
CA LEU A 40 17.73 -7.37 -7.83
C LEU A 40 18.87 -8.36 -7.60
N VAL A 41 20.11 -7.88 -7.43
CA VAL A 41 21.27 -8.74 -7.16
C VAL A 41 21.47 -9.01 -5.67
N GLY A 42 20.72 -8.35 -4.81
CA GLY A 42 20.75 -8.54 -3.37
C GLY A 42 21.81 -7.74 -2.62
N ASP A 43 22.43 -6.75 -3.26
CA ASP A 43 23.39 -5.82 -2.63
C ASP A 43 22.67 -4.81 -1.72
N ALA A 44 21.42 -4.50 -2.06
CA ALA A 44 20.52 -3.72 -1.21
C ALA A 44 19.29 -4.52 -0.79
N GLU A 45 18.80 -4.24 0.40
CA GLU A 45 17.57 -4.84 0.95
C GLU A 45 16.36 -4.01 0.54
N PRO A 46 15.27 -4.62 0.02
CA PRO A 46 14.05 -3.92 -0.37
C PRO A 46 13.26 -3.46 0.87
N GLY A 47 13.67 -2.36 1.48
CA GLY A 47 13.02 -1.81 2.68
C GLY A 47 11.78 -0.95 2.39
N GLY A 48 11.46 -0.67 1.13
CA GLY A 48 10.30 0.12 0.73
C GLY A 48 8.97 -0.59 0.99
N ARG A 49 7.91 0.20 1.15
CA ARG A 49 6.53 -0.29 1.27
C ARG A 49 5.62 0.52 0.37
N LEU A 50 4.59 -0.11 -0.18
CA LEU A 50 3.65 0.57 -1.06
C LEU A 50 2.99 1.77 -0.37
N ALA A 51 3.04 2.91 -1.01
CA ALA A 51 2.38 4.14 -0.58
C ALA A 51 0.90 4.20 -1.00
N GLU A 52 0.45 3.24 -1.81
CA GLU A 52 -0.91 3.12 -2.32
C GLU A 52 -1.40 1.67 -2.21
N SER A 53 -2.73 1.49 -2.23
CA SER A 53 -3.34 0.17 -2.41
C SER A 53 -3.51 -0.11 -3.90
N ILE A 54 -3.11 -1.29 -4.35
CA ILE A 54 -3.31 -1.76 -5.72
C ILE A 54 -4.55 -2.67 -5.72
N ALA A 55 -5.59 -2.27 -6.42
CA ALA A 55 -6.82 -3.05 -6.54
C ALA A 55 -6.64 -4.24 -7.50
N HIS A 56 -7.40 -5.31 -7.31
CA HIS A 56 -7.46 -6.41 -8.29
C HIS A 56 -8.07 -5.95 -9.62
N HIS A 57 -9.04 -5.04 -9.55
CA HIS A 57 -9.74 -4.52 -10.71
C HIS A 57 -10.15 -3.07 -10.50
N VAL A 58 -10.12 -2.24 -11.56
CA VAL A 58 -10.48 -0.82 -11.50
C VAL A 58 -11.91 -0.61 -10.97
N ALA A 59 -12.84 -1.51 -11.28
CA ALA A 59 -14.21 -1.46 -10.78
C ALA A 59 -14.34 -1.56 -9.24
N GLN A 60 -13.27 -1.93 -8.54
CA GLN A 60 -13.21 -1.93 -7.08
C GLN A 60 -12.85 -0.55 -6.51
N LEU A 61 -12.46 0.39 -7.35
CA LEU A 61 -12.09 1.74 -6.90
C LEU A 61 -13.34 2.61 -6.74
N PRO A 62 -13.43 3.46 -5.70
CA PRO A 62 -14.60 4.30 -5.48
C PRO A 62 -14.80 5.32 -6.60
N ALA A 63 -13.73 5.73 -7.27
CA ALA A 63 -13.77 6.69 -8.36
C ALA A 63 -14.31 6.11 -9.69
N ASP A 64 -14.31 4.79 -9.89
CA ASP A 64 -14.67 4.13 -11.16
C ASP A 64 -16.05 4.55 -11.68
N ARG A 65 -17.00 4.80 -10.78
CA ARG A 65 -18.37 5.20 -11.13
C ARG A 65 -18.48 6.65 -11.62
N ASN A 66 -17.50 7.49 -11.31
CA ASN A 66 -17.51 8.91 -11.54
C ASN A 66 -16.40 9.36 -12.50
N PHE A 67 -15.55 8.46 -12.95
CA PHE A 67 -14.46 8.72 -13.88
C PHE A 67 -14.55 7.79 -15.10
N PRO A 68 -14.32 8.29 -16.33
CA PRO A 68 -14.21 9.70 -16.71
C PRO A 68 -15.54 10.43 -16.52
N GLY A 69 -15.51 11.73 -16.26
CA GLY A 69 -16.71 12.55 -16.01
C GLY A 69 -17.65 12.62 -17.21
N ARG A 70 -18.91 13.04 -16.98
CA ARG A 70 -19.94 13.23 -18.01
C ARG A 70 -20.54 14.63 -17.89
N PRO A 71 -20.75 15.34 -19.00
CA PRO A 71 -19.94 15.48 -20.22
C PRO A 71 -18.77 16.45 -20.01
N ARG A 72 -18.70 17.19 -18.88
CA ARG A 72 -17.67 18.19 -18.57
C ARG A 72 -17.31 18.29 -17.09
N GLN A 73 -17.79 17.35 -16.27
CA GLN A 73 -17.55 17.35 -14.83
C GLN A 73 -17.04 15.97 -14.38
N VAL A 74 -16.01 15.97 -13.56
CA VAL A 74 -15.58 14.81 -12.77
C VAL A 74 -16.00 15.06 -11.33
N GLN A 75 -16.73 14.13 -10.74
CA GLN A 75 -17.24 14.24 -9.38
C GLN A 75 -16.41 13.36 -8.44
N HIS A 76 -15.79 13.97 -7.44
CA HIS A 76 -15.09 13.28 -6.37
C HIS A 76 -16.06 13.00 -5.20
N ARG A 77 -16.87 11.93 -5.35
CA ARG A 77 -17.91 11.58 -4.38
C ARG A 77 -17.42 10.68 -3.25
N GLU A 78 -16.21 10.17 -3.35
CA GLU A 78 -15.60 9.30 -2.39
C GLU A 78 -15.23 10.03 -1.07
N GLY A 79 -15.09 11.34 -1.09
CA GLY A 79 -14.72 12.13 0.08
C GLY A 79 -13.40 11.64 0.69
N PRO A 80 -13.33 11.35 2.01
CA PRO A 80 -12.13 10.85 2.67
C PRO A 80 -11.84 9.37 2.38
N PHE A 81 -12.77 8.64 1.73
CA PHE A 81 -12.66 7.21 1.49
C PHE A 81 -11.93 6.92 0.18
N VAL A 82 -10.63 7.20 0.17
CA VAL A 82 -9.71 6.91 -0.94
C VAL A 82 -8.63 5.94 -0.47
N GLY A 83 -8.06 5.16 -1.40
CA GLY A 83 -7.01 4.20 -1.12
C GLY A 83 -7.41 3.21 -0.03
N TYR A 84 -6.52 2.97 0.94
CA TYR A 84 -6.76 2.01 2.01
C TYR A 84 -8.01 2.29 2.86
N ARG A 85 -8.37 3.57 3.06
CA ARG A 85 -9.58 3.93 3.83
C ARG A 85 -10.85 3.41 3.18
N TYR A 86 -10.89 3.44 1.85
CA TYR A 86 -12.01 2.86 1.11
C TYR A 86 -12.02 1.34 1.23
N HIS A 87 -10.88 0.70 0.99
CA HIS A 87 -10.76 -0.75 1.06
C HIS A 87 -11.20 -1.27 2.44
N ASP A 88 -10.73 -0.64 3.52
CA ASP A 88 -11.09 -1.00 4.88
C ASP A 88 -12.59 -0.76 5.17
N ALA A 89 -13.11 0.44 4.82
CA ALA A 89 -14.49 0.80 5.13
C ALA A 89 -15.53 0.02 4.31
N ALA A 90 -15.20 -0.33 3.08
CA ALA A 90 -16.06 -1.07 2.17
C ALA A 90 -15.89 -2.60 2.28
N GLY A 91 -14.90 -3.08 3.02
CA GLY A 91 -14.58 -4.51 3.12
C GLY A 91 -14.12 -5.11 1.78
N VAL A 92 -13.53 -4.31 0.89
CA VAL A 92 -13.06 -4.75 -0.42
C VAL A 92 -11.55 -5.03 -0.35
N PRO A 93 -11.11 -6.28 -0.53
CA PRO A 93 -9.70 -6.61 -0.46
C PRO A 93 -8.92 -5.97 -1.63
N ALA A 94 -7.74 -5.43 -1.33
CA ALA A 94 -6.78 -5.00 -2.34
C ALA A 94 -5.90 -6.17 -2.79
N ALA A 95 -5.41 -6.15 -4.02
CA ALA A 95 -4.40 -7.10 -4.50
C ALA A 95 -3.10 -6.94 -3.73
N PHE A 96 -2.68 -5.69 -3.54
CA PHE A 96 -1.57 -5.32 -2.68
C PHE A 96 -1.99 -4.12 -1.84
N PRO A 97 -2.16 -4.28 -0.52
CA PRO A 97 -2.64 -3.19 0.33
C PRO A 97 -1.57 -2.12 0.54
N PHE A 98 -1.99 -0.93 0.93
CA PHE A 98 -1.10 0.12 1.42
C PHE A 98 -0.19 -0.41 2.52
N GLY A 99 1.10 -0.14 2.41
CA GLY A 99 2.12 -0.64 3.32
C GLY A 99 2.63 -2.05 3.01
N HIS A 100 2.11 -2.70 1.96
CA HIS A 100 2.64 -3.99 1.49
C HIS A 100 4.08 -3.87 1.03
N GLY A 101 4.86 -4.90 1.28
CA GLY A 101 6.22 -5.06 0.77
C GLY A 101 6.91 -6.22 1.46
N CYS A 102 7.78 -6.88 0.71
CA CYS A 102 8.61 -7.97 1.20
C CYS A 102 9.99 -7.47 1.60
N SER A 103 10.71 -8.26 2.36
CA SER A 103 12.09 -8.06 2.78
C SER A 103 12.87 -9.32 2.45
N TYR A 104 14.19 -9.22 2.34
CA TYR A 104 15.07 -10.40 2.24
C TYR A 104 15.39 -11.02 3.60
N THR A 105 14.78 -10.51 4.67
CA THR A 105 14.84 -11.06 6.02
C THR A 105 13.44 -11.09 6.62
N SER A 106 13.30 -11.71 7.79
CA SER A 106 12.04 -11.82 8.51
C SER A 106 12.10 -11.05 9.83
N PHE A 107 10.94 -10.49 10.21
CA PHE A 107 10.81 -9.73 11.46
C PHE A 107 9.67 -10.30 12.30
N ASP A 108 9.94 -10.56 13.56
CA ASP A 108 8.92 -10.84 14.56
C ASP A 108 8.49 -9.55 15.26
N TRP A 109 7.20 -9.45 15.51
CA TRP A 109 6.57 -8.30 16.14
C TRP A 109 5.84 -8.77 17.38
N THR A 110 6.31 -8.32 18.54
CA THR A 110 5.78 -8.74 19.84
C THR A 110 5.53 -7.52 20.74
N ASP A 111 4.89 -7.77 21.88
CA ASP A 111 4.72 -6.79 22.96
C ASP A 111 4.10 -5.48 22.50
N VAL A 112 3.02 -5.59 21.71
CA VAL A 112 2.29 -4.39 21.27
C VAL A 112 1.50 -3.82 22.44
N ASP A 113 1.86 -2.60 22.85
CA ASP A 113 1.18 -1.86 23.89
C ASP A 113 0.70 -0.49 23.36
N VAL A 114 -0.50 -0.08 23.76
CA VAL A 114 -1.09 1.20 23.39
C VAL A 114 -1.54 1.89 24.64
N ALA A 115 -0.91 3.01 24.97
CA ALA A 115 -1.21 3.82 26.12
C ALA A 115 -1.59 5.25 25.73
N GLY A 116 -2.37 5.92 26.57
CA GLY A 116 -2.82 7.30 26.36
C GLY A 116 -4.32 7.39 26.14
N ASP A 117 -4.81 8.61 25.95
CA ASP A 117 -6.21 8.90 25.71
C ASP A 117 -6.40 10.03 24.67
N GLY A 118 -7.60 10.13 24.11
CA GLY A 118 -7.97 11.20 23.20
C GLY A 118 -7.07 11.32 21.98
N THR A 119 -6.26 12.35 21.95
CA THR A 119 -5.37 12.69 20.81
C THR A 119 -3.90 12.35 21.08
N ASP A 120 -3.56 11.94 22.29
CA ASP A 120 -2.19 11.64 22.68
C ASP A 120 -2.06 10.13 22.95
N LEU A 121 -1.64 9.40 21.92
CA LEU A 121 -1.47 7.96 21.96
C LEU A 121 0.01 7.59 21.82
N ARG A 122 0.47 6.73 22.73
CA ARG A 122 1.79 6.10 22.66
C ARG A 122 1.62 4.64 22.25
N VAL A 123 2.25 4.25 21.17
CA VAL A 123 2.30 2.87 20.72
C VAL A 123 3.72 2.36 20.89
N SER A 124 3.89 1.26 21.61
CA SER A 124 5.17 0.57 21.81
C SER A 124 5.08 -0.81 21.19
N VAL A 125 6.15 -1.24 20.55
CA VAL A 125 6.24 -2.57 19.95
C VAL A 125 7.69 -3.06 19.98
N THR A 126 7.89 -4.34 20.28
CA THR A 126 9.17 -5.00 20.15
C THR A 126 9.30 -5.60 18.77
N VAL A 127 10.38 -5.27 18.05
CA VAL A 127 10.66 -5.79 16.71
C VAL A 127 12.01 -6.48 16.73
N ALA A 128 12.02 -7.77 16.39
CA ALA A 128 13.23 -8.57 16.27
C ALA A 128 13.45 -8.99 14.82
N ASN A 129 14.65 -8.81 14.30
CA ASN A 129 15.03 -9.43 13.03
C ASN A 129 15.43 -10.89 13.33
N VAL A 130 14.63 -11.82 12.83
CA VAL A 130 14.81 -13.25 13.05
C VAL A 130 15.36 -13.99 11.82
N GLY A 131 15.59 -13.28 10.74
CA GLY A 131 16.23 -13.81 9.54
C GLY A 131 17.74 -13.61 9.53
N GLU A 132 18.39 -14.09 8.49
CA GLU A 132 19.86 -14.14 8.38
C GLU A 132 20.48 -12.87 7.79
N ARG A 133 19.65 -11.95 7.23
CA ARG A 133 20.14 -10.74 6.58
C ARG A 133 19.80 -9.50 7.40
N ARG A 134 20.65 -8.50 7.30
CA ARG A 134 20.32 -7.17 7.81
C ARG A 134 19.21 -6.58 6.97
N GLY A 135 18.16 -6.04 7.61
CA GLY A 135 17.02 -5.44 6.92
C GLY A 135 16.42 -4.27 7.67
N ARG A 136 15.45 -3.64 7.04
CA ARG A 136 14.65 -2.53 7.59
C ARG A 136 13.18 -2.89 7.52
N THR A 137 12.43 -2.50 8.52
CA THR A 137 10.98 -2.62 8.50
C THR A 137 10.32 -1.32 8.95
N TRP A 138 9.04 -1.18 8.66
CA TRP A 138 8.25 -0.01 8.99
C TRP A 138 7.14 -0.38 9.95
N CYS A 139 7.02 0.36 11.04
CA CYS A 139 5.86 0.32 11.91
C CYS A 139 4.87 1.40 11.46
N ARG A 140 3.63 1.00 11.20
CA ARG A 140 2.53 1.90 10.88
C ARG A 140 1.40 1.69 11.85
N SER A 141 0.93 2.76 12.47
CA SER A 141 -0.31 2.78 13.25
C SER A 141 -1.40 3.49 12.46
N THR A 142 -2.59 2.95 12.49
CA THR A 142 -3.78 3.57 11.90
C THR A 142 -4.82 3.75 12.98
N CYS A 143 -5.31 4.98 13.14
CA CYS A 143 -6.39 5.27 14.07
C CYS A 143 -7.72 5.33 13.33
N ALA A 144 -8.68 4.50 13.73
CA ALA A 144 -10.03 4.51 13.18
C ALA A 144 -10.98 5.20 14.13
N THR A 145 -11.87 6.06 13.62
CA THR A 145 -12.94 6.65 14.43
C THR A 145 -14.25 5.91 14.17
N SER A 146 -15.03 5.67 15.21
CA SER A 146 -16.35 5.03 15.12
C SER A 146 -17.39 5.86 14.34
N ARG A 147 -17.10 7.12 14.05
CA ARG A 147 -17.98 8.04 13.31
C ARG A 147 -17.77 8.01 11.80
N ALA A 148 -16.63 7.53 11.31
CA ALA A 148 -16.36 7.44 9.88
C ALA A 148 -17.05 6.19 9.31
N ARG A 149 -18.17 6.39 8.60
CA ARG A 149 -18.87 5.34 7.87
C ARG A 149 -18.86 5.66 6.40
N TRP A 150 -18.50 4.67 5.58
CA TRP A 150 -18.65 4.77 4.15
C TRP A 150 -20.07 4.34 3.75
N SER A 151 -20.70 5.11 2.88
CA SER A 151 -21.94 4.73 2.20
C SER A 151 -21.71 4.82 0.71
N ALA A 152 -22.13 3.81 -0.03
CA ALA A 152 -22.01 3.85 -1.48
C ALA A 152 -22.79 5.05 -2.04
N PRO A 153 -22.18 5.87 -2.90
CA PRO A 153 -22.89 6.95 -3.56
C PRO A 153 -24.00 6.37 -4.44
N THR A 154 -25.20 6.93 -4.32
CA THR A 154 -26.33 6.58 -5.20
C THR A 154 -26.05 7.01 -6.62
N ARG A 155 -26.41 6.17 -7.59
CA ARG A 155 -26.38 6.55 -9.00
C ARG A 155 -27.47 7.60 -9.22
N SER A 156 -27.13 8.76 -9.67
CA SER A 156 -28.03 9.76 -10.24
C SER A 156 -28.00 9.69 -11.76
#